data_bf5b18a6efaaf80dd321f3fe51187b5b
#
_entry.id   bf5b18a6efaaf80dd321f3fe51187b5b
#
_cell.length_a   1.000
_cell.length_b   1.000
_cell.length_c   1.000
_cell.angle_alpha   90.00
_cell.angle_beta   90.00
_cell.angle_gamma   90.00
#
_symmetry.space_group_name_H-M   'P 1'
#
loop_
_entity.id
_entity.type
_entity.pdbx_description
1 polymer ?
#
loop_
_entity_poly.entity_id
_entity_poly.type
_entity_poly.pdbx_seq_one_letter_code
_entity_poly.pdbx_strand_id
1 'polypeptide(L)'
;MSLAMDREALTARLAKAERRGKTRAFLLVAPLLAFVLLSFVIPIANLVTQAFYGDLVSSTMPKTTAELATWNGTMPVPETLCESFVTEFKAAKAKDAALPTRIATLVNREFSGSLSKLRPVANNELSAPYCGALAKLNDEWTKPEIWNAIKIVSPSVSPRFFIQSVDYRLNADGSIRPETEENKIHLGPD
;
A
#
# COMPACT_ATOMS: atom_id res chain seq x y z
N MET A 1 -57.97 22.66 -30.25
CA MET A 1 -57.24 21.39 -30.19
C MET A 1 -55.95 21.39 -31.05
N SER A 2 -55.88 22.15 -32.14
CA SER A 2 -54.72 22.24 -33.06
C SER A 2 -53.49 22.92 -32.44
N LEU A 3 -53.64 24.05 -31.74
CA LEU A 3 -52.51 24.81 -31.17
C LEU A 3 -51.67 24.10 -30.10
N ALA A 4 -52.27 23.14 -29.36
CA ALA A 4 -51.53 22.34 -28.36
C ALA A 4 -50.63 21.27 -29.01
N MET A 5 -51.14 20.63 -30.10
CA MET A 5 -50.35 19.64 -30.86
C MET A 5 -49.19 20.28 -31.63
N ASP A 6 -49.34 21.50 -32.10
CA ASP A 6 -48.26 22.24 -32.77
C ASP A 6 -47.15 22.65 -31.81
N ARG A 7 -47.50 22.97 -30.56
CA ARG A 7 -46.51 23.27 -29.49
C ARG A 7 -45.69 22.06 -29.11
N GLU A 8 -46.31 20.88 -28.95
CA GLU A 8 -45.56 19.65 -28.63
C GLU A 8 -44.63 19.23 -29.77
N ALA A 9 -45.10 19.34 -31.03
CA ALA A 9 -44.25 19.05 -32.19
C ALA A 9 -43.07 20.03 -32.30
N LEU A 10 -43.26 21.30 -31.97
CA LEU A 10 -42.23 22.32 -31.97
C LEU A 10 -41.18 22.07 -30.86
N THR A 11 -41.64 21.78 -29.66
CA THR A 11 -40.71 21.47 -28.52
C THR A 11 -39.89 20.23 -28.78
N ALA A 12 -40.47 19.18 -29.37
CA ALA A 12 -39.74 17.97 -29.75
C ALA A 12 -38.68 18.23 -30.83
N ARG A 13 -38.97 19.08 -31.82
CA ARG A 13 -38.00 19.50 -32.86
C ARG A 13 -36.87 20.34 -32.27
N LEU A 14 -37.17 21.28 -31.37
CA LEU A 14 -36.19 22.09 -30.66
C LEU A 14 -35.28 21.23 -29.80
N ALA A 15 -35.84 20.31 -29.00
CA ALA A 15 -35.05 19.38 -28.17
C ALA A 15 -34.13 18.48 -29.02
N LYS A 16 -34.59 18.05 -30.20
CA LYS A 16 -33.76 17.26 -31.13
C LYS A 16 -32.64 18.09 -31.76
N ALA A 17 -32.91 19.33 -32.12
CA ALA A 17 -31.91 20.27 -32.66
C ALA A 17 -30.85 20.60 -31.59
N GLU A 18 -31.28 20.87 -30.37
CA GLU A 18 -30.41 21.14 -29.23
C GLU A 18 -29.50 19.95 -28.90
N ARG A 19 -30.05 18.72 -28.86
CA ARG A 19 -29.25 17.49 -28.67
C ARG A 19 -28.21 17.32 -29.77
N ARG A 20 -28.57 17.56 -31.04
CA ARG A 20 -27.61 17.49 -32.16
C ARG A 20 -26.51 18.54 -32.05
N GLY A 21 -26.84 19.76 -31.60
CA GLY A 21 -25.87 20.82 -31.34
C GLY A 21 -24.89 20.43 -30.23
N LYS A 22 -25.40 19.92 -29.11
CA LYS A 22 -24.58 19.44 -27.98
C LYS A 22 -23.66 18.28 -28.38
N THR A 23 -24.17 17.31 -29.16
CA THR A 23 -23.37 16.19 -29.65
C THR A 23 -22.25 16.65 -30.59
N ARG A 24 -22.52 17.58 -31.49
CA ARG A 24 -21.49 18.14 -32.40
C ARG A 24 -20.44 18.92 -31.63
N ALA A 25 -20.84 19.75 -30.65
CA ALA A 25 -19.92 20.47 -29.79
C ALA A 25 -19.05 19.51 -28.97
N PHE A 26 -19.66 18.45 -28.43
CA PHE A 26 -18.92 17.41 -27.70
C PHE A 26 -17.90 16.69 -28.60
N LEU A 27 -18.29 16.31 -29.81
CA LEU A 27 -17.38 15.65 -30.77
C LEU A 27 -16.19 16.53 -31.19
N LEU A 28 -16.34 17.84 -31.20
CA LEU A 28 -15.24 18.77 -31.47
C LEU A 28 -14.26 18.86 -30.28
N VAL A 29 -14.78 18.76 -29.07
CA VAL A 29 -13.96 18.81 -27.85
C VAL A 29 -13.41 17.43 -27.46
N ALA A 30 -14.07 16.34 -27.90
CA ALA A 30 -13.74 14.97 -27.55
C ALA A 30 -12.26 14.59 -27.79
N PRO A 31 -11.61 14.95 -28.91
CA PRO A 31 -10.19 14.60 -29.11
C PRO A 31 -9.28 15.25 -28.09
N LEU A 32 -9.52 16.52 -27.74
CA LEU A 32 -8.76 17.21 -26.69
C LEU A 32 -9.00 16.60 -25.32
N LEU A 33 -10.26 16.30 -25.00
CA LEU A 33 -10.64 15.66 -23.74
C LEU A 33 -10.01 14.27 -23.64
N ALA A 34 -10.05 13.48 -24.70
CA ALA A 34 -9.43 12.17 -24.76
C ALA A 34 -7.91 12.26 -24.55
N PHE A 35 -7.24 13.23 -25.17
CA PHE A 35 -5.81 13.48 -24.97
C PHE A 35 -5.49 13.78 -23.50
N VAL A 36 -6.25 14.67 -22.85
CA VAL A 36 -6.06 15.01 -21.43
C VAL A 36 -6.29 13.79 -20.53
N LEU A 37 -7.36 13.02 -20.79
CA LEU A 37 -7.65 11.80 -20.01
C LEU A 37 -6.53 10.77 -20.15
N LEU A 38 -6.07 10.51 -21.36
CA LEU A 38 -5.01 9.52 -21.59
C LEU A 38 -3.65 9.97 -21.04
N SER A 39 -3.31 11.25 -21.20
CA SER A 39 -1.99 11.77 -20.85
C SER A 39 -1.82 12.11 -19.37
N PHE A 40 -2.90 12.47 -18.67
CA PHE A 40 -2.83 12.96 -17.29
C PHE A 40 -3.66 12.12 -16.32
N VAL A 41 -4.95 11.90 -16.60
CA VAL A 41 -5.84 11.25 -15.63
C VAL A 41 -5.46 9.78 -15.42
N ILE A 42 -5.15 9.04 -16.49
CA ILE A 42 -4.77 7.62 -16.36
C ILE A 42 -3.45 7.44 -15.59
N PRO A 43 -2.35 8.16 -15.90
CA PRO A 43 -1.12 8.06 -15.11
C PRO A 43 -1.32 8.47 -13.64
N ILE A 44 -2.07 9.54 -13.38
CA ILE A 44 -2.36 9.97 -12.00
C ILE A 44 -3.18 8.90 -11.26
N ALA A 45 -4.21 8.35 -11.89
CA ALA A 45 -5.02 7.27 -11.30
C ALA A 45 -4.15 6.04 -10.99
N ASN A 46 -3.22 5.67 -11.87
CA ASN A 46 -2.29 4.58 -11.62
C ASN A 46 -1.35 4.87 -10.44
N LEU A 47 -0.83 6.09 -10.31
CA LEU A 47 -0.01 6.47 -9.16
C LEU A 47 -0.80 6.41 -7.86
N VAL A 48 -2.03 6.91 -7.87
CA VAL A 48 -2.93 6.85 -6.69
C VAL A 48 -3.22 5.40 -6.32
N THR A 49 -3.55 4.53 -7.28
CA THR A 49 -3.80 3.11 -6.98
C THR A 49 -2.56 2.44 -6.39
N GLN A 50 -1.36 2.70 -6.92
CA GLN A 50 -0.12 2.15 -6.39
C GLN A 50 0.18 2.62 -4.95
N ALA A 51 -0.31 3.79 -4.55
CA ALA A 51 -0.16 4.26 -3.17
C ALA A 51 -1.00 3.44 -2.16
N PHE A 52 -2.04 2.77 -2.60
CA PHE A 52 -2.89 1.93 -1.76
C PHE A 52 -2.60 0.43 -1.88
N TYR A 53 -2.01 -0.01 -2.99
CA TYR A 53 -1.72 -1.42 -3.24
C TYR A 53 -0.23 -1.71 -3.11
N GLY A 54 0.11 -2.60 -2.17
CA GLY A 54 1.47 -3.08 -1.96
C GLY A 54 1.45 -4.53 -1.54
N ASP A 55 1.43 -5.45 -2.50
CA ASP A 55 1.29 -6.88 -2.27
C ASP A 55 2.62 -7.64 -2.05
N LEU A 56 3.75 -6.92 -2.06
CA LEU A 56 5.07 -7.58 -2.00
C LEU A 56 5.20 -8.52 -0.80
N VAL A 57 4.80 -8.07 0.39
CA VAL A 57 4.92 -8.88 1.61
C VAL A 57 3.86 -9.97 1.64
N SER A 58 2.59 -9.63 1.41
CA SER A 58 1.48 -10.59 1.42
C SER A 58 1.61 -11.68 0.36
N SER A 59 2.10 -11.36 -0.84
CA SER A 59 2.31 -12.33 -1.92
C SER A 59 3.55 -13.20 -1.72
N THR A 60 4.58 -12.67 -1.02
CA THR A 60 5.83 -13.38 -0.78
C THR A 60 5.77 -14.20 0.51
N MET A 61 5.10 -13.68 1.55
CA MET A 61 5.01 -14.30 2.87
C MET A 61 3.53 -14.40 3.34
N PRO A 62 2.70 -15.21 2.66
CA PRO A 62 1.26 -15.27 2.93
C PRO A 62 0.92 -15.84 4.31
N LYS A 63 1.64 -16.86 4.80
CA LYS A 63 1.43 -17.45 6.14
C LYS A 63 1.79 -16.45 7.23
N THR A 64 2.96 -15.84 7.13
CA THR A 64 3.41 -14.77 8.05
C THR A 64 2.38 -13.64 8.09
N THR A 65 1.87 -13.20 6.93
CA THR A 65 0.84 -12.15 6.85
C THR A 65 -0.44 -12.55 7.55
N ALA A 66 -0.91 -13.79 7.37
CA ALA A 66 -2.13 -14.30 8.01
C ALA A 66 -1.97 -14.39 9.54
N GLU A 67 -0.82 -14.87 10.03
CA GLU A 67 -0.55 -14.96 11.46
C GLU A 67 -0.38 -13.58 12.10
N LEU A 68 0.30 -12.64 11.42
CA LEU A 68 0.40 -11.26 11.88
C LEU A 68 -0.96 -10.56 11.95
N ALA A 69 -1.90 -10.88 11.06
CA ALA A 69 -3.24 -10.31 11.10
C ALA A 69 -4.00 -10.68 12.38
N THR A 70 -3.79 -11.91 12.88
CA THR A 70 -4.42 -12.42 14.11
C THR A 70 -3.62 -12.10 15.38
N TRP A 71 -2.33 -11.78 15.26
CA TRP A 71 -1.49 -11.44 16.40
C TRP A 71 -1.89 -10.09 17.01
N ASN A 72 -2.08 -10.08 18.32
CA ASN A 72 -2.57 -8.92 19.08
C ASN A 72 -1.49 -7.89 19.45
N GLY A 73 -0.25 -8.07 19.00
CA GLY A 73 0.86 -7.16 19.32
C GLY A 73 1.56 -7.44 20.65
N THR A 74 1.16 -8.47 21.40
CA THR A 74 1.79 -8.80 22.70
C THR A 74 2.96 -9.76 22.57
N MET A 75 3.92 -9.61 23.48
CA MET A 75 5.06 -10.53 23.59
C MET A 75 4.79 -11.58 24.67
N PRO A 76 5.34 -12.79 24.56
CA PRO A 76 6.20 -13.27 23.47
C PRO A 76 5.42 -13.56 22.18
N VAL A 77 6.11 -13.44 21.06
CA VAL A 77 5.56 -13.82 19.75
C VAL A 77 5.35 -15.33 19.69
N PRO A 78 4.26 -15.84 19.12
CA PRO A 78 4.04 -17.27 18.91
C PRO A 78 5.15 -17.90 18.07
N GLU A 79 5.60 -19.10 18.45
CA GLU A 79 6.67 -19.82 17.72
C GLU A 79 6.27 -20.09 16.25
N THR A 80 4.98 -20.34 15.99
CA THR A 80 4.43 -20.51 14.63
C THR A 80 4.71 -19.30 13.75
N LEU A 81 4.53 -18.08 14.29
CA LEU A 81 4.81 -16.84 13.56
C LEU A 81 6.31 -16.68 13.26
N CYS A 82 7.19 -17.03 14.21
CA CYS A 82 8.64 -17.02 13.99
C CYS A 82 9.04 -18.04 12.92
N GLU A 83 8.46 -19.24 12.95
CA GLU A 83 8.69 -20.31 11.97
C GLU A 83 8.24 -19.89 10.58
N SER A 84 7.00 -19.42 10.44
CA SER A 84 6.43 -18.96 9.17
C SER A 84 7.28 -17.84 8.58
N PHE A 85 7.65 -16.85 9.40
CA PHE A 85 8.49 -15.74 8.99
C PHE A 85 9.86 -16.19 8.46
N VAL A 86 10.60 -17.01 9.24
CA VAL A 86 11.93 -17.48 8.84
C VAL A 86 11.86 -18.32 7.57
N THR A 87 10.88 -19.22 7.51
CA THR A 87 10.72 -20.15 6.36
C THR A 87 10.39 -19.39 5.08
N GLU A 88 9.40 -18.50 5.14
CA GLU A 88 8.98 -17.74 3.96
C GLU A 88 10.01 -16.70 3.54
N PHE A 89 10.69 -16.06 4.49
CA PHE A 89 11.75 -15.08 4.20
C PHE A 89 12.97 -15.72 3.53
N LYS A 90 13.34 -16.95 3.93
CA LYS A 90 14.37 -17.74 3.25
C LYS A 90 13.92 -18.24 1.87
N ALA A 91 12.66 -18.69 1.77
CA ALA A 91 12.08 -19.08 0.48
C ALA A 91 12.03 -17.91 -0.51
N ALA A 92 11.74 -16.69 -0.02
CA ALA A 92 11.82 -15.47 -0.82
C ALA A 92 13.21 -15.27 -1.42
N LYS A 93 14.27 -15.47 -0.63
CA LYS A 93 15.67 -15.38 -1.12
C LYS A 93 15.98 -16.43 -2.17
N ALA A 94 15.47 -17.65 -2.00
CA ALA A 94 15.67 -18.72 -2.97
C ALA A 94 14.95 -18.45 -4.31
N LYS A 95 13.81 -17.75 -4.26
CA LYS A 95 13.04 -17.34 -5.45
C LYS A 95 13.69 -16.17 -6.19
N ASP A 96 14.11 -15.15 -5.45
CA ASP A 96 14.80 -13.96 -5.96
C ASP A 96 15.67 -13.37 -4.83
N ALA A 97 16.98 -13.32 -5.07
CA ALA A 97 17.95 -12.81 -4.10
C ALA A 97 17.71 -11.35 -3.65
N ALA A 98 16.98 -10.56 -4.46
CA ALA A 98 16.63 -9.17 -4.13
C ALA A 98 15.39 -9.04 -3.22
N LEU A 99 14.51 -10.05 -3.17
CA LEU A 99 13.26 -9.98 -2.40
C LEU A 99 13.46 -9.68 -0.91
N PRO A 100 14.37 -10.37 -0.18
CA PRO A 100 14.59 -10.06 1.22
C PRO A 100 15.00 -8.61 1.46
N THR A 101 15.86 -8.06 0.59
CA THR A 101 16.29 -6.65 0.68
C THR A 101 15.13 -5.69 0.42
N ARG A 102 14.28 -5.99 -0.57
CA ARG A 102 13.10 -5.16 -0.88
C ARG A 102 12.10 -5.17 0.28
N ILE A 103 11.80 -6.33 0.85
CA ILE A 103 10.95 -6.47 2.04
C ILE A 103 11.56 -5.72 3.23
N ALA A 104 12.85 -5.94 3.51
CA ALA A 104 13.55 -5.27 4.59
C ALA A 104 13.56 -3.74 4.43
N THR A 105 13.62 -3.22 3.20
CA THR A 105 13.52 -1.78 2.91
C THR A 105 12.13 -1.24 3.24
N LEU A 106 11.05 -2.00 2.95
CA LEU A 106 9.70 -1.59 3.33
C LEU A 106 9.53 -1.55 4.86
N VAL A 107 10.03 -2.57 5.57
CA VAL A 107 9.99 -2.60 7.04
C VAL A 107 10.82 -1.46 7.63
N ASN A 108 11.96 -1.13 7.01
CA ASN A 108 12.87 -0.08 7.48
C ASN A 108 12.27 1.33 7.39
N ARG A 109 11.27 1.54 6.54
CA ARG A 109 10.50 2.81 6.49
C ARG A 109 9.59 2.98 7.70
N GLU A 110 9.11 1.88 8.28
CA GLU A 110 8.26 1.89 9.48
C GLU A 110 9.09 1.84 10.77
N PHE A 111 10.20 1.09 10.75
CA PHE A 111 11.10 0.94 11.89
C PHE A 111 12.54 1.06 11.41
N SER A 112 13.15 2.22 11.66
CA SER A 112 14.53 2.53 11.25
C SER A 112 15.53 1.51 11.82
N GLY A 113 16.52 1.13 11.01
CA GLY A 113 17.51 0.13 11.37
C GLY A 113 17.07 -1.33 11.19
N SER A 114 15.82 -1.61 10.81
CA SER A 114 15.35 -2.99 10.60
C SER A 114 16.03 -3.70 9.43
N LEU A 115 16.56 -2.95 8.46
CA LEU A 115 17.31 -3.52 7.33
C LEU A 115 18.52 -4.36 7.81
N SER A 116 19.26 -3.87 8.80
CA SER A 116 20.41 -4.58 9.39
C SER A 116 19.98 -5.81 10.19
N LYS A 117 18.75 -5.85 10.70
CA LYS A 117 18.20 -6.93 11.51
C LYS A 117 17.56 -8.04 10.66
N LEU A 118 16.95 -7.68 9.53
CA LEU A 118 16.33 -8.65 8.63
C LEU A 118 17.35 -9.36 7.72
N ARG A 119 18.40 -8.67 7.25
CA ARG A 119 19.43 -9.28 6.38
C ARG A 119 20.05 -10.56 6.96
N PRO A 120 20.46 -10.63 8.25
CA PRO A 120 21.01 -11.85 8.84
C PRO A 120 20.04 -13.02 8.78
N VAL A 121 18.72 -12.80 8.89
CA VAL A 121 17.72 -13.89 8.83
C VAL A 121 17.77 -14.64 7.50
N ALA A 122 17.95 -13.91 6.39
CA ALA A 122 18.06 -14.50 5.06
C ALA A 122 19.40 -15.24 4.83
N ASN A 123 20.45 -14.92 5.60
CA ASN A 123 21.81 -15.37 5.34
C ASN A 123 22.30 -16.45 6.30
N ASN A 124 21.68 -16.58 7.49
CA ASN A 124 22.07 -17.56 8.49
C ASN A 124 21.17 -18.79 8.47
N GLU A 125 21.76 -19.95 8.78
CA GLU A 125 20.99 -21.16 9.05
C GLU A 125 20.32 -21.03 10.42
N LEU A 126 18.98 -21.02 10.41
CA LEU A 126 18.17 -20.96 11.62
C LEU A 126 17.39 -22.25 11.76
N SER A 127 17.36 -22.78 12.99
CA SER A 127 16.63 -23.99 13.36
C SER A 127 15.73 -23.73 14.56
N ALA A 128 14.75 -24.58 14.74
CA ALA A 128 13.85 -24.51 15.90
C ALA A 128 14.62 -24.59 17.24
N PRO A 129 14.18 -23.87 18.26
CA PRO A 129 13.06 -22.93 18.24
C PRO A 129 13.41 -21.62 17.52
N TYR A 130 12.58 -21.23 16.52
CA TYR A 130 12.88 -20.11 15.62
C TYR A 130 12.85 -18.76 16.31
N CYS A 131 11.92 -18.52 17.25
CA CYS A 131 11.92 -17.29 18.03
C CYS A 131 13.22 -17.13 18.82
N GLY A 132 13.72 -18.20 19.43
CA GLY A 132 15.01 -18.22 20.12
C GLY A 132 16.19 -18.01 19.17
N ALA A 133 16.12 -18.58 17.97
CA ALA A 133 17.16 -18.38 16.95
C ALA A 133 17.21 -16.92 16.45
N LEU A 134 16.05 -16.29 16.24
CA LEU A 134 15.95 -14.87 15.89
C LEU A 134 16.49 -13.97 17.01
N ALA A 135 16.15 -14.25 18.26
CA ALA A 135 16.64 -13.51 19.42
C ALA A 135 18.19 -13.55 19.55
N LYS A 136 18.81 -14.68 19.17
CA LYS A 136 20.27 -14.80 19.13
C LYS A 136 20.92 -13.97 18.02
N LEU A 137 20.22 -13.72 16.92
CA LEU A 137 20.72 -12.84 15.86
C LEU A 137 20.69 -11.37 16.28
N ASN A 138 19.61 -10.95 16.95
CA ASN A 138 19.44 -9.60 17.45
C ASN A 138 18.33 -9.57 18.51
N ASP A 139 18.54 -8.86 19.61
CA ASP A 139 17.61 -8.74 20.74
C ASP A 139 16.31 -8.00 20.36
N GLU A 140 16.31 -7.20 19.31
CA GLU A 140 15.10 -6.52 18.82
C GLU A 140 13.99 -7.51 18.40
N TRP A 141 14.33 -8.75 18.05
CA TRP A 141 13.33 -9.80 17.78
C TRP A 141 12.52 -10.22 19.00
N THR A 142 13.00 -9.88 20.20
CA THR A 142 12.25 -10.07 21.45
C THR A 142 11.32 -8.91 21.79
N LYS A 143 11.28 -7.87 20.97
CA LYS A 143 10.48 -6.67 21.16
C LYS A 143 9.36 -6.57 20.13
N PRO A 144 8.24 -5.93 20.45
CA PRO A 144 7.10 -5.85 19.54
C PRO A 144 7.32 -4.92 18.34
N GLU A 145 8.26 -3.99 18.40
CA GLU A 145 8.44 -2.91 17.41
C GLU A 145 8.72 -3.45 16.00
N ILE A 146 9.65 -4.40 15.88
CA ILE A 146 10.00 -4.99 14.58
C ILE A 146 8.82 -5.80 13.99
N TRP A 147 8.11 -6.55 14.85
CA TRP A 147 6.94 -7.32 14.44
C TRP A 147 5.76 -6.43 14.04
N ASN A 148 5.53 -5.32 14.77
CA ASN A 148 4.56 -4.31 14.43
C ASN A 148 4.90 -3.64 13.09
N ALA A 149 6.17 -3.34 12.82
CA ALA A 149 6.59 -2.79 11.54
C ALA A 149 6.33 -3.79 10.39
N ILE A 150 6.62 -5.09 10.59
CA ILE A 150 6.30 -6.14 9.62
C ILE A 150 4.77 -6.24 9.43
N LYS A 151 3.99 -6.19 10.50
CA LYS A 151 2.52 -6.22 10.46
C LYS A 151 1.93 -5.06 9.66
N ILE A 152 2.47 -3.83 9.83
CA ILE A 152 2.01 -2.63 9.11
C ILE A 152 2.25 -2.76 7.60
N VAL A 153 3.36 -3.37 7.18
CA VAL A 153 3.71 -3.50 5.74
C VAL A 153 3.12 -4.75 5.08
N SER A 154 2.58 -5.69 5.87
CA SER A 154 2.07 -6.98 5.39
C SER A 154 0.78 -6.91 4.57
N PRO A 155 -0.23 -6.06 4.86
CA PRO A 155 -1.46 -6.02 4.09
C PRO A 155 -1.23 -5.62 2.63
N SER A 156 -1.91 -6.30 1.71
CA SER A 156 -1.86 -5.97 0.28
C SER A 156 -2.53 -4.63 -0.06
N VAL A 157 -3.46 -4.19 0.77
CA VAL A 157 -4.15 -2.89 0.64
C VAL A 157 -3.97 -2.13 1.95
N SER A 158 -3.36 -0.96 1.89
CA SER A 158 -3.13 -0.12 3.07
C SER A 158 -3.10 1.35 2.70
N PRO A 159 -3.78 2.22 3.43
CA PRO A 159 -3.74 3.67 3.23
C PRO A 159 -2.45 4.31 3.77
N ARG A 160 -1.46 3.54 4.23
CA ARG A 160 -0.27 4.03 4.96
C ARG A 160 0.48 5.12 4.22
N PHE A 161 0.71 4.97 2.90
CA PHE A 161 1.44 5.97 2.12
C PHE A 161 0.66 7.29 2.00
N PHE A 162 -0.67 7.20 1.89
CA PHE A 162 -1.53 8.38 1.91
C PHE A 162 -1.49 9.06 3.28
N ILE A 163 -1.58 8.29 4.36
CA ILE A 163 -1.51 8.79 5.74
C ILE A 163 -0.15 9.46 6.00
N GLN A 164 0.94 8.86 5.55
CA GLN A 164 2.30 9.42 5.67
C GLN A 164 2.47 10.72 4.86
N SER A 165 1.79 10.86 3.72
CA SER A 165 1.88 12.09 2.91
C SER A 165 1.27 13.33 3.58
N VAL A 166 0.49 13.16 4.65
CA VAL A 166 -0.11 14.22 5.45
C VAL A 166 0.46 14.28 6.88
N ASP A 167 1.69 13.79 7.05
CA ASP A 167 2.44 13.78 8.33
C ASP A 167 1.76 13.00 9.46
N TYR A 168 1.09 11.90 9.11
CA TYR A 168 0.54 10.95 10.08
C TYR A 168 1.12 9.57 9.88
N ARG A 169 1.09 8.74 10.94
CA ARG A 169 1.46 7.32 10.91
C ARG A 169 0.29 6.41 11.23
N LEU A 170 0.27 5.28 10.54
CA LEU A 170 -0.60 4.16 10.84
C LEU A 170 0.10 3.24 11.83
N ASN A 171 -0.54 2.96 12.98
CA ASN A 171 -0.07 1.98 13.96
C ASN A 171 -0.51 0.55 13.56
N ALA A 172 0.11 -0.45 14.18
CA ALA A 172 -0.21 -1.87 13.95
C ALA A 172 -1.62 -2.28 14.39
N ASP A 173 -2.27 -1.49 15.26
CA ASP A 173 -3.66 -1.63 15.71
C ASP A 173 -4.67 -0.93 14.78
N GLY A 174 -4.19 -0.26 13.71
CA GLY A 174 -5.01 0.50 12.78
C GLY A 174 -5.30 1.93 13.22
N SER A 175 -4.83 2.37 14.40
CA SER A 175 -4.96 3.76 14.83
C SER A 175 -4.02 4.68 14.07
N ILE A 176 -4.40 5.97 13.95
CA ILE A 176 -3.61 6.98 13.24
C ILE A 176 -3.10 7.98 14.28
N ARG A 177 -1.80 8.27 14.22
CA ARG A 177 -1.17 9.30 15.08
C ARG A 177 -0.39 10.31 14.24
N PRO A 178 -0.20 11.54 14.73
CA PRO A 178 0.72 12.48 14.08
C PRO A 178 2.14 11.93 14.04
N GLU A 179 2.89 12.27 12.98
CA GLU A 179 4.32 11.98 12.92
C GLU A 179 5.09 12.81 13.95
N THR A 180 6.13 12.24 14.52
CA THR A 180 7.01 12.98 15.44
C THR A 180 7.86 13.98 14.65
N GLU A 181 8.22 15.12 15.27
CA GLU A 181 9.02 16.18 14.63
C GLU A 181 10.35 15.64 14.04
N GLU A 182 10.95 14.65 14.71
CA GLU A 182 12.21 14.03 14.29
C GLU A 182 12.11 13.29 12.93
N ASN A 183 10.91 12.81 12.57
CA ASN A 183 10.68 12.04 11.35
C ASN A 183 9.91 12.81 10.27
N LYS A 184 9.52 14.07 10.55
CA LYS A 184 8.91 14.93 9.53
C LYS A 184 9.92 15.26 8.44
N ILE A 185 9.48 15.16 7.20
CA ILE A 185 10.28 15.61 6.07
C ILE A 185 10.30 17.13 6.08
N HIS A 186 11.43 17.72 6.50
CA HIS A 186 11.64 19.15 6.38
C HIS A 186 11.85 19.50 4.90
N LEU A 187 10.84 20.03 4.25
CA LEU A 187 10.89 20.52 2.86
C LEU A 187 11.28 22.02 2.78
N GLY A 188 12.00 22.53 3.78
CA GLY A 188 12.47 23.92 3.81
C GLY A 188 13.95 24.03 3.47
N PRO A 189 14.40 25.15 2.89
CA PRO A 189 15.82 25.46 2.85
C PRO A 189 16.32 25.74 4.27
N ASP A 190 17.41 25.09 4.67
CA ASP A 190 18.19 25.46 5.86
C ASP A 190 18.75 26.88 5.72
#